data_e77ef51c5d76fabb1914c2af7116eff4
#
_entry.id   e77ef51c5d76fabb1914c2af7116eff4
#
_cell.length_a   1.000
_cell.length_b   1.000
_cell.length_c   1.000
_cell.angle_alpha   90.00
_cell.angle_beta   90.00
_cell.angle_gamma   90.00
#
_symmetry.space_group_name_H-M   'P 1'
#
loop_
_entity.id
_entity.type
_entity.pdbx_description
1 polymer ?
#
loop_
_entity_poly.entity_id
_entity_poly.type
_entity_poly.pdbx_seq_one_letter_code
_entity_poly.pdbx_strand_id
1 'polypeptide(L)'
;MSKVPVCPETGKPMVRDTRPMEIAYKGQSATVDMPGWYCHESSESIHTVQDMEVSDAALRELRLQVENLLKPQEVKRIRTMMGLTRREAGALLGGGPNAFQKYEQDTVTVSKPMSNLLRILERHPEVLEELKKQA
;
A
#
# COMPACT_ATOMS: atom_id res chain seq x y z
N MET A 1 -30.25 3.93 5.16
CA MET A 1 -30.21 2.48 5.25
C MET A 1 -29.64 1.88 3.97
N SER A 2 -28.64 1.05 4.11
CA SER A 2 -28.10 0.33 2.95
C SER A 2 -29.05 -0.79 2.56
N LYS A 3 -29.42 -0.82 1.30
CA LYS A 3 -30.22 -1.91 0.77
C LYS A 3 -29.34 -3.11 0.48
N VAL A 4 -29.84 -4.31 0.76
CA VAL A 4 -29.18 -5.55 0.37
C VAL A 4 -29.19 -5.62 -1.18
N PRO A 5 -28.05 -5.74 -1.83
CA PRO A 5 -28.03 -5.86 -3.28
C PRO A 5 -28.61 -7.19 -3.73
N VAL A 6 -29.07 -7.20 -4.97
CA VAL A 6 -29.64 -8.39 -5.62
C VAL A 6 -28.62 -8.94 -6.60
N CYS A 7 -28.45 -10.26 -6.61
CA CYS A 7 -27.51 -10.92 -7.51
C CYS A 7 -27.90 -10.69 -8.97
N PRO A 8 -26.97 -10.18 -9.81
CA PRO A 8 -27.29 -9.91 -11.21
C PRO A 8 -27.64 -11.15 -12.02
N GLU A 9 -27.17 -12.33 -11.61
CA GLU A 9 -27.45 -13.59 -12.33
C GLU A 9 -28.72 -14.29 -11.86
N THR A 10 -28.97 -14.27 -10.54
CA THR A 10 -30.07 -15.07 -9.96
C THR A 10 -31.30 -14.26 -9.57
N GLY A 11 -31.15 -12.94 -9.44
CA GLY A 11 -32.21 -12.06 -8.95
C GLY A 11 -32.52 -12.21 -7.47
N LYS A 12 -31.75 -13.02 -6.75
CA LYS A 12 -31.94 -13.25 -5.30
C LYS A 12 -31.11 -12.31 -4.47
N PRO A 13 -31.52 -12.02 -3.22
CA PRO A 13 -30.71 -11.18 -2.33
C PRO A 13 -29.34 -11.79 -2.08
N MET A 14 -28.31 -10.94 -2.09
CA MET A 14 -26.94 -11.34 -1.77
C MET A 14 -26.74 -11.35 -0.26
N VAL A 15 -25.72 -12.07 0.20
CA VAL A 15 -25.37 -12.13 1.61
C VAL A 15 -24.06 -11.40 1.87
N ARG A 16 -24.00 -10.75 3.03
CA ARG A 16 -22.76 -10.13 3.51
C ARG A 16 -21.88 -11.24 4.08
N ASP A 17 -20.66 -11.37 3.54
CA ASP A 17 -19.77 -12.45 3.89
C ASP A 17 -18.33 -12.03 3.67
N THR A 18 -17.41 -12.87 4.12
CA THR A 18 -15.98 -12.74 3.88
C THR A 18 -15.49 -14.04 3.28
N ARG A 19 -14.92 -13.97 2.09
CA ARG A 19 -14.47 -15.16 1.36
C ARG A 19 -13.05 -15.00 0.89
N PRO A 20 -12.27 -16.11 0.82
CA PRO A 20 -10.90 -16.04 0.33
C PRO A 20 -10.86 -15.59 -1.13
N MET A 21 -9.93 -14.66 -1.40
CA MET A 21 -9.67 -14.17 -2.75
C MET A 21 -8.17 -14.19 -2.98
N GLU A 22 -7.75 -14.68 -4.13
CA GLU A 22 -6.35 -14.68 -4.51
C GLU A 22 -6.00 -13.36 -5.16
N ILE A 23 -4.89 -12.76 -4.73
CA ILE A 23 -4.29 -11.61 -5.39
C ILE A 23 -2.92 -12.03 -5.93
N ALA A 24 -2.50 -11.43 -7.02
CA ALA A 24 -1.23 -11.77 -7.67
C ALA A 24 -0.47 -10.52 -8.07
N TYR A 25 0.86 -10.63 -8.00
CA TYR A 25 1.75 -9.55 -8.41
C TYR A 25 3.07 -10.16 -8.90
N LYS A 26 3.41 -9.94 -10.15
CA LYS A 26 4.68 -10.40 -10.77
C LYS A 26 5.00 -11.87 -10.48
N GLY A 27 4.04 -12.75 -10.70
CA GLY A 27 4.21 -14.18 -10.53
C GLY A 27 4.11 -14.69 -9.10
N GLN A 28 3.93 -13.82 -8.13
CA GLN A 28 3.68 -14.18 -6.74
C GLN A 28 2.22 -13.97 -6.41
N SER A 29 1.69 -14.76 -5.51
CA SER A 29 0.30 -14.64 -5.10
C SER A 29 0.14 -14.72 -3.59
N ALA A 30 -0.98 -14.21 -3.11
CA ALA A 30 -1.38 -14.29 -1.71
C ALA A 30 -2.89 -14.41 -1.65
N THR A 31 -3.41 -14.97 -0.56
CA THR A 31 -4.84 -15.08 -0.34
C THR A 31 -5.25 -14.08 0.73
N VAL A 32 -6.34 -13.35 0.47
CA VAL A 32 -6.90 -12.39 1.40
C VAL A 32 -8.36 -12.75 1.68
N ASP A 33 -8.80 -12.50 2.91
CA ASP A 33 -10.19 -12.67 3.29
C ASP A 33 -10.95 -11.42 2.86
N MET A 34 -11.65 -11.52 1.71
CA MET A 34 -12.27 -10.37 1.06
C MET A 34 -13.71 -10.19 1.52
N PRO A 35 -14.06 -9.10 2.21
CA PRO A 35 -15.44 -8.80 2.56
C PRO A 35 -16.23 -8.34 1.35
N GLY A 36 -17.53 -8.63 1.35
CA GLY A 36 -18.38 -8.21 0.25
C GLY A 36 -19.77 -8.78 0.34
N TRP A 37 -20.53 -8.53 -0.72
CA TRP A 37 -21.84 -9.13 -0.94
C TRP A 37 -21.68 -10.26 -1.93
N TYR A 38 -22.13 -11.45 -1.56
CA TYR A 38 -21.93 -12.67 -2.35
C TYR A 38 -23.23 -13.35 -2.70
N CYS A 39 -23.26 -13.95 -3.88
CA CYS A 39 -24.38 -14.80 -4.30
C CYS A 39 -24.20 -16.21 -3.73
N HIS A 40 -25.32 -16.86 -3.41
CA HIS A 40 -25.31 -18.25 -2.98
C HIS A 40 -25.06 -19.22 -4.13
N GLU A 41 -25.57 -18.88 -5.31
CA GLU A 41 -25.64 -19.82 -6.44
C GLU A 41 -24.71 -19.44 -7.61
N SER A 42 -23.95 -18.36 -7.48
CA SER A 42 -23.03 -17.94 -8.54
C SER A 42 -21.74 -17.41 -7.92
N SER A 43 -20.76 -17.16 -8.76
CA SER A 43 -19.49 -16.56 -8.36
C SER A 43 -19.54 -15.04 -8.28
N GLU A 44 -20.70 -14.44 -8.55
CA GLU A 44 -20.84 -12.98 -8.53
C GLU A 44 -20.67 -12.40 -7.14
N SER A 45 -20.00 -11.27 -7.08
CA SER A 45 -19.82 -10.53 -5.84
C SER A 45 -19.85 -9.02 -6.11
N ILE A 46 -20.23 -8.26 -5.07
CA ILE A 46 -20.23 -6.81 -5.11
C ILE A 46 -19.44 -6.31 -3.91
N HIS A 47 -18.52 -5.40 -4.14
CA HIS A 47 -17.67 -4.85 -3.10
C HIS A 47 -17.83 -3.33 -3.03
N THR A 48 -17.94 -2.81 -1.81
CA THR A 48 -17.92 -1.37 -1.57
C THR A 48 -16.50 -0.82 -1.70
N VAL A 49 -16.35 0.50 -1.74
CA VAL A 49 -15.04 1.14 -1.70
C VAL A 49 -14.28 0.71 -0.45
N GLN A 50 -14.99 0.63 0.67
CA GLN A 50 -14.41 0.21 1.94
C GLN A 50 -13.94 -1.24 1.91
N ASP A 51 -14.72 -2.13 1.25
CA ASP A 51 -14.30 -3.52 1.06
C ASP A 51 -13.01 -3.61 0.24
N MET A 52 -12.89 -2.80 -0.80
CA MET A 52 -11.73 -2.80 -1.69
C MET A 52 -10.44 -2.40 -0.99
N GLU A 53 -10.53 -1.66 0.11
CA GLU A 53 -9.35 -1.31 0.92
C GLU A 53 -8.61 -2.54 1.43
N VAL A 54 -9.34 -3.63 1.69
CA VAL A 54 -8.74 -4.89 2.16
C VAL A 54 -7.84 -5.50 1.09
N SER A 55 -8.33 -5.62 -0.14
CA SER A 55 -7.52 -6.15 -1.25
C SER A 55 -6.41 -5.19 -1.65
N ASP A 56 -6.66 -3.87 -1.62
CA ASP A 56 -5.66 -2.88 -1.96
C ASP A 56 -4.48 -2.92 -0.97
N ALA A 57 -4.78 -3.02 0.33
CA ALA A 57 -3.74 -3.13 1.36
C ALA A 57 -2.92 -4.41 1.19
N ALA A 58 -3.59 -5.53 0.90
CA ALA A 58 -2.92 -6.81 0.67
C ALA A 58 -2.02 -6.76 -0.57
N LEU A 59 -2.47 -6.10 -1.63
CA LEU A 59 -1.69 -5.95 -2.85
C LEU A 59 -0.45 -5.07 -2.61
N ARG A 60 -0.58 -3.98 -1.83
CA ARG A 60 0.57 -3.14 -1.46
C ARG A 60 1.60 -3.95 -0.67
N GLU A 61 1.16 -4.75 0.28
CA GLU A 61 2.04 -5.60 1.08
C GLU A 61 2.78 -6.62 0.19
N LEU A 62 2.06 -7.26 -0.70
CA LEU A 62 2.64 -8.21 -1.65
C LEU A 62 3.69 -7.54 -2.54
N ARG A 63 3.38 -6.36 -3.03
CA ARG A 63 4.31 -5.57 -3.85
C ARG A 63 5.59 -5.22 -3.10
N LEU A 64 5.45 -4.80 -1.83
CA LEU A 64 6.62 -4.51 -0.99
C LEU A 64 7.52 -5.72 -0.86
N GLN A 65 6.94 -6.92 -0.67
CA GLN A 65 7.70 -8.16 -0.55
C GLN A 65 8.38 -8.56 -1.85
N VAL A 66 7.63 -8.55 -2.95
CA VAL A 66 8.13 -9.00 -4.26
C VAL A 66 9.24 -8.09 -4.77
N GLU A 67 9.08 -6.77 -4.63
CA GLU A 67 10.07 -5.80 -5.09
C GLU A 67 11.11 -5.44 -4.02
N ASN A 68 11.00 -6.04 -2.85
CA ASN A 68 11.88 -5.76 -1.71
C ASN A 68 11.97 -4.27 -1.40
N LEU A 69 10.80 -3.64 -1.28
CA LEU A 69 10.70 -2.22 -0.96
C LEU A 69 10.61 -2.02 0.55
N LEU A 70 10.99 -0.84 1.01
CA LEU A 70 10.87 -0.48 2.42
C LEU A 70 9.41 -0.39 2.84
N LYS A 71 9.13 -0.91 4.04
CA LYS A 71 7.81 -0.79 4.67
C LYS A 71 7.61 0.60 5.25
N PRO A 72 6.35 1.04 5.48
CA PRO A 72 6.08 2.37 6.03
C PRO A 72 6.86 2.69 7.31
N GLN A 73 6.94 1.75 8.26
CA GLN A 73 7.66 1.97 9.50
C GLN A 73 9.17 2.08 9.30
N GLU A 74 9.73 1.40 8.29
CA GLU A 74 11.14 1.50 7.95
C GLU A 74 11.47 2.86 7.34
N VAL A 75 10.59 3.38 6.47
CA VAL A 75 10.73 4.72 5.90
C VAL A 75 10.76 5.77 7.01
N LYS A 76 9.84 5.66 7.95
CA LYS A 76 9.76 6.58 9.09
C LYS A 76 11.02 6.51 9.96
N ARG A 77 11.49 5.29 10.23
CA ARG A 77 12.69 5.07 11.05
C ARG A 77 13.91 5.73 10.42
N ILE A 78 14.13 5.53 9.12
CA ILE A 78 15.27 6.08 8.40
C ILE A 78 15.19 7.61 8.34
N ARG A 79 14.00 8.14 8.03
CA ARG A 79 13.79 9.60 8.01
C ARG A 79 14.10 10.22 9.37
N THR A 80 13.60 9.62 10.43
CA THR A 80 13.83 10.10 11.81
C THR A 80 15.31 10.04 12.19
N MET A 81 15.99 8.96 11.80
CA MET A 81 17.43 8.80 12.01
C MET A 81 18.23 9.93 11.35
N MET A 82 17.79 10.38 10.18
CA MET A 82 18.44 11.49 9.46
C MET A 82 18.09 12.87 10.03
N GLY A 83 17.18 12.94 10.98
CA GLY A 83 16.76 14.21 11.58
C GLY A 83 15.90 15.09 10.67
N LEU A 84 15.25 14.49 9.67
CA LEU A 84 14.41 15.21 8.72
C LEU A 84 12.95 15.13 9.08
N THR A 85 12.20 16.23 8.89
CA THR A 85 10.74 16.18 8.89
C THR A 85 10.28 15.53 7.59
N ARG A 86 9.00 15.12 7.53
CA ARG A 86 8.41 14.57 6.31
C ARG A 86 8.55 15.54 5.13
N ARG A 87 8.29 16.80 5.39
CA ARG A 87 8.37 17.86 4.37
C ARG A 87 9.80 18.07 3.89
N GLU A 88 10.75 18.13 4.81
CA GLU A 88 12.17 18.25 4.48
C GLU A 88 12.66 17.05 3.67
N ALA A 89 12.28 15.85 4.07
CA ALA A 89 12.66 14.63 3.37
C ALA A 89 12.13 14.64 1.93
N GLY A 90 10.87 15.02 1.73
CA GLY A 90 10.30 15.11 0.39
C GLY A 90 10.95 16.14 -0.48
N ALA A 91 11.34 17.29 0.10
CA ALA A 91 12.04 18.34 -0.63
C ALA A 91 13.47 17.92 -0.99
N LEU A 92 14.18 17.31 -0.05
CA LEU A 92 15.60 16.98 -0.23
C LEU A 92 15.81 15.72 -1.06
N LEU A 93 15.04 14.67 -0.77
CA LEU A 93 15.21 13.37 -1.41
C LEU A 93 14.34 13.19 -2.66
N GLY A 94 13.32 14.02 -2.80
CA GLY A 94 12.41 13.97 -3.93
C GLY A 94 11.01 13.47 -3.55
N GLY A 95 10.08 13.65 -4.46
CA GLY A 95 8.69 13.27 -4.29
C GLY A 95 7.77 14.40 -3.83
N GLY A 96 8.34 15.51 -3.34
CA GLY A 96 7.57 16.67 -2.91
C GLY A 96 7.18 16.65 -1.43
N PRO A 97 6.52 17.71 -0.94
CA PRO A 97 6.30 17.91 0.49
C PRO A 97 5.38 16.89 1.16
N ASN A 98 4.54 16.19 0.39
CA ASN A 98 3.57 15.25 0.92
C ASN A 98 3.93 13.77 0.70
N ALA A 99 5.06 13.49 0.04
CA ALA A 99 5.44 12.13 -0.32
C ALA A 99 5.65 11.23 0.90
N PHE A 100 6.44 11.68 1.87
CA PHE A 100 6.78 10.87 3.03
C PHE A 100 5.58 10.62 3.94
N GLN A 101 4.67 11.58 4.04
CA GLN A 101 3.41 11.36 4.75
C GLN A 101 2.64 10.18 4.13
N LYS A 102 2.55 10.13 2.82
CA LYS A 102 1.86 9.05 2.11
C LYS A 102 2.56 7.70 2.28
N TYR A 103 3.89 7.68 2.21
CA TYR A 103 4.67 6.46 2.43
C TYR A 103 4.44 5.91 3.85
N GLU A 104 4.51 6.77 4.86
CA GLU A 104 4.43 6.37 6.26
C GLU A 104 3.01 6.00 6.70
N GLN A 105 1.99 6.53 6.01
CA GLN A 105 0.58 6.21 6.25
C GLN A 105 0.09 5.03 5.40
N ASP A 106 0.98 4.41 4.64
CA ASP A 106 0.67 3.30 3.74
C ASP A 106 -0.40 3.65 2.69
N THR A 107 -0.45 4.93 2.29
CA THR A 107 -1.35 5.39 1.23
C THR A 107 -0.76 5.10 -0.14
N VAL A 108 0.55 5.23 -0.26
CA VAL A 108 1.31 5.02 -1.48
C VAL A 108 2.55 4.19 -1.15
N THR A 109 2.86 3.21 -1.99
CA THR A 109 4.07 2.41 -1.86
C THR A 109 5.28 3.26 -2.26
N VAL A 110 6.36 3.17 -1.47
CA VAL A 110 7.62 3.83 -1.81
C VAL A 110 8.16 3.26 -3.14
N SER A 111 8.68 4.12 -4.01
CA SER A 111 9.25 3.70 -5.28
C SER A 111 10.56 2.93 -5.09
N LYS A 112 10.94 2.13 -6.07
CA LYS A 112 12.20 1.38 -6.03
C LYS A 112 13.41 2.31 -5.89
N PRO A 113 13.54 3.40 -6.69
CA PRO A 113 14.67 4.33 -6.49
C PRO A 113 14.70 4.97 -5.11
N MET A 114 13.55 5.39 -4.58
CA MET A 114 13.49 6.00 -3.26
C MET A 114 13.85 4.99 -2.18
N SER A 115 13.35 3.74 -2.29
CA SER A 115 13.69 2.66 -1.37
C SER A 115 15.20 2.40 -1.35
N ASN A 116 15.81 2.35 -2.52
CA ASN A 116 17.25 2.15 -2.66
C ASN A 116 18.04 3.32 -2.05
N LEU A 117 17.60 4.56 -2.32
CA LEU A 117 18.25 5.76 -1.77
C LEU A 117 18.20 5.76 -0.23
N LEU A 118 17.05 5.45 0.34
CA LEU A 118 16.90 5.41 1.79
C LEU A 118 17.77 4.33 2.43
N ARG A 119 17.90 3.17 1.80
CA ARG A 119 18.78 2.10 2.29
C ARG A 119 20.25 2.52 2.27
N ILE A 120 20.67 3.22 1.23
CA ILE A 120 22.04 3.74 1.12
C ILE A 120 22.28 4.76 2.22
N LEU A 121 21.35 5.69 2.43
CA LEU A 121 21.47 6.71 3.46
C LEU A 121 21.48 6.12 4.87
N GLU A 122 20.76 5.02 5.09
CA GLU A 122 20.80 4.32 6.38
C GLU A 122 22.21 3.78 6.69
N ARG A 123 22.86 3.21 5.67
CA ARG A 123 24.21 2.64 5.80
C ARG A 123 25.29 3.68 5.77
N HIS A 124 25.07 4.77 5.05
CA HIS A 124 26.04 5.83 4.82
C HIS A 124 25.41 7.20 5.07
N PRO A 125 25.09 7.53 6.34
CA PRO A 125 24.39 8.78 6.66
C PRO A 125 25.16 10.03 6.22
N GLU A 126 26.48 9.94 6.09
CA GLU A 126 27.32 11.06 5.64
C GLU A 126 26.98 11.52 4.22
N VAL A 127 26.41 10.66 3.40
CA VAL A 127 25.99 10.99 2.02
C VAL A 127 24.88 12.05 2.02
N LEU A 128 24.10 12.13 3.09
CA LEU A 128 23.04 13.13 3.21
C LEU A 128 23.58 14.56 3.05
N GLU A 129 24.80 14.80 3.52
CA GLU A 129 25.44 16.13 3.39
C GLU A 129 25.67 16.52 1.93
N GLU A 130 25.96 15.56 1.06
CA GLU A 130 26.10 15.83 -0.37
C GLU A 130 24.79 16.28 -0.99
N LEU A 131 23.69 15.64 -0.58
CA LEU A 131 22.34 16.01 -1.06
C LEU A 131 21.98 17.43 -0.60
N LYS A 132 22.32 17.77 0.63
CA LYS A 132 22.07 19.11 1.17
C LYS A 132 22.86 20.19 0.41
N LYS A 133 24.07 19.88 -0.03
CA LYS A 133 24.90 20.81 -0.82
C LYS A 133 24.35 21.04 -2.21
N GLN A 134 23.62 20.08 -2.77
CA GLN A 134 23.00 20.18 -4.10
C GLN A 134 21.67 20.90 -4.08
N ALA A 135 21.09 21.06 -2.92
CA ALA A 135 19.77 21.67 -2.78
C ALA A 135 19.81 23.19 -2.90
#